data_322d9c9e5d7a6752c432538e184e47e0
#
_entry.id   322d9c9e5d7a6752c432538e184e47e0
#
_cell.length_a   1.000
_cell.length_b   1.000
_cell.length_c   1.000
_cell.angle_alpha   90.00
_cell.angle_beta   90.00
_cell.angle_gamma   90.00
#
_symmetry.space_group_name_H-M   'P 1'
#
loop_
_entity.id
_entity.type
_entity.pdbx_description
1 polymer ?
#
loop_
_entity_poly.entity_id
_entity_poly.type
_entity_poly.pdbx_seq_one_letter_code
_entity_poly.pdbx_strand_id
1 'polypeptide(L)'
;MRSMEDMSILVTGGGSGIGADCASRFCALGAKVTISGRRLEKLQHVQAQIGERCCIVQGDVTLAEDRQRMLDTCLAHGGGKLDALVNNAANMYRQPVDQYTEAFLRDAFETNVISAMMLSSAAIPHLEETTGAIVFIGSTHTKRAFPGASPYATTKAALEGLTKVMAAELGQRQIRVGCILPGAVSTELNLRAGLFSAEEASARYDSVAGLHALGRIGTGTEVAEGVEYLIRAEWVTGVALEVDGGIGLGVSHF
;
A
#
# COMPACT_ATOMS: atom_id res chain seq x y z
N MET A 1 5.22 -8.38 20.01
CA MET A 1 4.42 -7.71 18.95
C MET A 1 3.10 -7.26 19.55
N ARG A 2 2.64 -6.04 19.23
CA ARG A 2 1.34 -5.51 19.70
C ARG A 2 0.19 -6.40 19.24
N SER A 3 -0.88 -6.48 20.05
CA SER A 3 -2.14 -7.10 19.60
C SER A 3 -2.77 -6.25 18.50
N MET A 4 -3.45 -6.89 17.56
CA MET A 4 -4.30 -6.18 16.56
C MET A 4 -5.72 -5.92 17.11
N GLU A 5 -6.10 -6.56 18.22
CA GLU A 5 -7.43 -6.43 18.80
C GLU A 5 -7.77 -4.96 19.10
N ASP A 6 -8.89 -4.52 18.56
CA ASP A 6 -9.42 -3.17 18.63
C ASP A 6 -8.51 -2.03 18.11
N MET A 7 -7.42 -2.35 17.37
CA MET A 7 -6.67 -1.32 16.64
C MET A 7 -7.55 -0.66 15.58
N SER A 8 -7.46 0.65 15.46
CA SER A 8 -8.09 1.43 14.38
C SER A 8 -7.10 1.63 13.24
N ILE A 9 -7.43 1.16 12.04
CA ILE A 9 -6.52 1.16 10.90
C ILE A 9 -7.19 1.76 9.66
N LEU A 10 -6.54 2.74 9.04
CA LEU A 10 -6.95 3.28 7.73
C LEU A 10 -6.12 2.63 6.62
N VAL A 11 -6.80 2.02 5.63
CA VAL A 11 -6.17 1.42 4.44
C VAL A 11 -6.69 2.12 3.19
N THR A 12 -5.82 2.86 2.49
CA THR A 12 -6.19 3.47 1.21
C THR A 12 -6.11 2.46 0.06
N GLY A 13 -7.01 2.59 -0.94
CA GLY A 13 -7.08 1.63 -2.04
C GLY A 13 -7.56 0.23 -1.60
N GLY A 14 -8.42 0.16 -0.57
CA GLY A 14 -8.88 -1.08 0.05
C GLY A 14 -9.97 -1.84 -0.71
N GLY A 15 -10.41 -1.36 -1.88
CA GLY A 15 -11.47 -2.03 -2.65
C GLY A 15 -11.01 -3.23 -3.50
N SER A 16 -9.72 -3.55 -3.56
CA SER A 16 -9.19 -4.69 -4.30
C SER A 16 -7.73 -4.98 -3.96
N GLY A 17 -7.23 -6.16 -4.33
CA GLY A 17 -5.83 -6.56 -4.25
C GLY A 17 -5.26 -6.43 -2.84
N ILE A 18 -3.99 -5.99 -2.73
CA ILE A 18 -3.27 -5.92 -1.44
C ILE A 18 -4.05 -5.17 -0.37
N GLY A 19 -4.73 -4.06 -0.72
CA GLY A 19 -5.50 -3.28 0.26
C GLY A 19 -6.72 -4.04 0.81
N ALA A 20 -7.43 -4.80 -0.01
CA ALA A 20 -8.54 -5.64 0.42
C ALA A 20 -8.05 -6.82 1.28
N ASP A 21 -6.92 -7.45 0.91
CA ASP A 21 -6.31 -8.53 1.67
C ASP A 21 -5.80 -8.04 3.04
N CYS A 22 -5.22 -6.83 3.10
CA CYS A 22 -4.88 -6.17 4.37
C CYS A 22 -6.12 -6.00 5.26
N ALA A 23 -7.21 -5.46 4.70
CA ALA A 23 -8.44 -5.23 5.46
C ALA A 23 -9.02 -6.54 6.01
N SER A 24 -9.10 -7.57 5.16
CA SER A 24 -9.59 -8.89 5.55
C SER A 24 -8.76 -9.49 6.69
N ARG A 25 -7.44 -9.49 6.53
CA ARG A 25 -6.51 -10.02 7.52
C ARG A 25 -6.58 -9.27 8.85
N PHE A 26 -6.57 -7.94 8.81
CA PHE A 26 -6.57 -7.14 10.04
C PHE A 26 -7.88 -7.25 10.81
N CYS A 27 -9.03 -7.27 10.10
CA CYS A 27 -10.32 -7.51 10.74
C CYS A 27 -10.42 -8.92 11.35
N ALA A 28 -9.86 -9.94 10.69
CA ALA A 28 -9.79 -11.30 11.23
C ALA A 28 -8.93 -11.38 12.50
N LEU A 29 -7.97 -10.46 12.69
CA LEU A 29 -7.15 -10.33 13.89
C LEU A 29 -7.75 -9.38 14.94
N GLY A 30 -8.99 -8.94 14.75
CA GLY A 30 -9.75 -8.13 15.70
C GLY A 30 -9.65 -6.62 15.51
N ALA A 31 -8.95 -6.12 14.48
CA ALA A 31 -8.88 -4.69 14.22
C ALA A 31 -10.19 -4.12 13.66
N LYS A 32 -10.43 -2.83 13.87
CA LYS A 32 -11.42 -2.01 13.17
C LYS A 32 -10.73 -1.35 11.99
N VAL A 33 -11.14 -1.69 10.77
CA VAL A 33 -10.48 -1.20 9.57
C VAL A 33 -11.41 -0.30 8.78
N THR A 34 -10.93 0.89 8.42
CA THR A 34 -11.60 1.74 7.44
C THR A 34 -10.85 1.63 6.11
N ILE A 35 -11.56 1.23 5.06
CA ILE A 35 -11.01 1.16 3.70
C ILE A 35 -11.52 2.31 2.84
N SER A 36 -10.63 2.88 2.02
CA SER A 36 -11.00 3.93 1.08
C SER A 36 -10.69 3.59 -0.37
N GLY A 37 -11.40 4.23 -1.29
CA GLY A 37 -11.17 4.10 -2.72
C GLY A 37 -12.24 4.79 -3.55
N ARG A 38 -12.01 4.92 -4.86
CA ARG A 38 -12.90 5.64 -5.78
C ARG A 38 -14.15 4.84 -6.17
N ARG A 39 -14.06 3.50 -6.19
CA ARG A 39 -15.11 2.60 -6.66
C ARG A 39 -15.94 2.10 -5.48
N LEU A 40 -17.10 2.71 -5.25
CA LEU A 40 -17.96 2.39 -4.11
C LEU A 40 -18.39 0.92 -4.10
N GLU A 41 -18.77 0.38 -5.25
CA GLU A 41 -19.21 -1.01 -5.41
C GLU A 41 -18.15 -2.03 -4.98
N LYS A 42 -16.86 -1.72 -5.21
CA LYS A 42 -15.75 -2.57 -4.78
C LYS A 42 -15.54 -2.51 -3.27
N LEU A 43 -15.66 -1.32 -2.68
CA LEU A 43 -15.58 -1.15 -1.23
C LEU A 43 -16.73 -1.90 -0.52
N GLN A 44 -17.95 -1.77 -1.03
CA GLN A 44 -19.13 -2.48 -0.51
C GLN A 44 -18.96 -4.00 -0.61
N HIS A 45 -18.41 -4.49 -1.72
CA HIS A 45 -18.13 -5.92 -1.88
C HIS A 45 -17.15 -6.44 -0.81
N VAL A 46 -16.05 -5.72 -0.59
CA VAL A 46 -15.06 -6.08 0.44
C VAL A 46 -15.68 -6.01 1.84
N GLN A 47 -16.42 -4.95 2.14
CA GLN A 47 -17.11 -4.81 3.43
C GLN A 47 -18.10 -5.95 3.69
N ALA A 48 -18.89 -6.33 2.68
CA ALA A 48 -19.85 -7.42 2.79
C ALA A 48 -19.19 -8.78 3.10
N GLN A 49 -17.96 -9.00 2.62
CA GLN A 49 -17.19 -10.20 2.92
C GLN A 49 -16.57 -10.20 4.32
N ILE A 50 -16.17 -9.03 4.83
CA ILE A 50 -15.48 -8.90 6.12
C ILE A 50 -16.46 -8.72 7.28
N GLY A 51 -17.54 -7.95 7.08
CA GLY A 51 -18.54 -7.64 8.10
C GLY A 51 -18.29 -6.33 8.85
N GLU A 52 -18.85 -6.22 10.05
CA GLU A 52 -18.98 -4.97 10.81
C GLU A 52 -17.65 -4.31 11.25
N ARG A 53 -16.57 -5.07 11.33
CA ARG A 53 -15.24 -4.50 11.64
C ARG A 53 -14.63 -3.71 10.48
N CYS A 54 -15.25 -3.76 9.29
CA CYS A 54 -14.82 -3.01 8.11
C CYS A 54 -15.79 -1.85 7.82
N CYS A 55 -15.28 -0.63 7.89
CA CYS A 55 -15.97 0.59 7.47
C CYS A 55 -15.46 1.02 6.09
N ILE A 56 -16.31 1.68 5.29
CA ILE A 56 -15.95 2.15 3.95
C ILE A 56 -16.10 3.66 3.83
N VAL A 57 -15.20 4.28 3.06
CA VAL A 57 -15.32 5.69 2.67
C VAL A 57 -14.91 5.84 1.20
N GLN A 58 -15.85 6.27 0.36
CA GLN A 58 -15.55 6.60 -1.03
C GLN A 58 -14.77 7.91 -1.12
N GLY A 59 -13.71 7.94 -1.91
CA GLY A 59 -12.94 9.15 -2.16
C GLY A 59 -11.71 8.91 -3.02
N ASP A 60 -11.15 10.01 -3.50
CA ASP A 60 -9.89 10.06 -4.23
C ASP A 60 -8.78 10.64 -3.34
N VAL A 61 -7.69 9.88 -3.16
CA VAL A 61 -6.57 10.30 -2.30
C VAL A 61 -5.86 11.56 -2.80
N THR A 62 -6.04 11.95 -4.06
CA THR A 62 -5.49 13.18 -4.61
C THR A 62 -6.24 14.44 -4.14
N LEU A 63 -7.48 14.30 -3.68
CA LEU A 63 -8.31 15.41 -3.23
C LEU A 63 -8.17 15.63 -1.71
N ALA A 64 -7.87 16.86 -1.30
CA ALA A 64 -7.65 17.20 0.11
C ALA A 64 -8.89 16.93 0.98
N GLU A 65 -10.08 17.28 0.49
CA GLU A 65 -11.35 17.06 1.19
C GLU A 65 -11.63 15.58 1.40
N ASP A 66 -11.29 14.74 0.41
CA ASP A 66 -11.47 13.31 0.50
C ASP A 66 -10.50 12.68 1.51
N ARG A 67 -9.24 13.13 1.54
CA ARG A 67 -8.27 12.69 2.55
C ARG A 67 -8.74 13.02 3.97
N GLN A 68 -9.27 14.22 4.18
CA GLN A 68 -9.83 14.59 5.49
C GLN A 68 -11.02 13.70 5.85
N ARG A 69 -11.96 13.49 4.92
CA ARG A 69 -13.11 12.62 5.13
C ARG A 69 -12.71 11.17 5.43
N MET A 70 -11.65 10.65 4.78
CA MET A 70 -11.10 9.32 5.08
C MET A 70 -10.60 9.23 6.53
N LEU A 71 -9.88 10.24 6.98
CA LEU A 71 -9.35 10.30 8.33
C LEU A 71 -10.47 10.41 9.37
N ASP A 72 -11.42 11.33 9.17
CA ASP A 72 -12.55 11.55 10.08
C ASP A 72 -13.43 10.29 10.20
N THR A 73 -13.68 9.61 9.06
CA THR A 73 -14.44 8.35 9.06
C THR A 73 -13.71 7.26 9.83
N CYS A 74 -12.37 7.15 9.66
CA CYS A 74 -11.57 6.18 10.39
C CYS A 74 -11.58 6.46 11.90
N LEU A 75 -11.42 7.70 12.30
CA LEU A 75 -11.47 8.11 13.70
C LEU A 75 -12.85 7.80 14.32
N ALA A 76 -13.91 8.12 13.62
CA ALA A 76 -15.27 7.81 14.08
C ALA A 76 -15.50 6.30 14.28
N HIS A 77 -15.06 5.47 13.31
CA HIS A 77 -15.13 4.02 13.40
C HIS A 77 -14.23 3.44 14.50
N GLY A 78 -13.06 4.03 14.70
CA GLY A 78 -12.05 3.64 15.68
C GLY A 78 -12.30 4.14 17.10
N GLY A 79 -13.39 4.89 17.36
CA GLY A 79 -13.65 5.47 18.67
C GLY A 79 -12.69 6.62 19.03
N GLY A 80 -12.35 7.44 18.05
CA GLY A 80 -11.45 8.58 18.17
C GLY A 80 -9.96 8.26 17.99
N LYS A 81 -9.60 7.02 17.67
CA LYS A 81 -8.20 6.55 17.58
C LYS A 81 -7.79 6.20 16.15
N LEU A 82 -6.48 6.32 15.91
CA LEU A 82 -5.82 5.81 14.71
C LEU A 82 -4.51 5.12 15.13
N ASP A 83 -4.44 3.81 15.03
CA ASP A 83 -3.25 3.01 15.38
C ASP A 83 -2.32 2.77 14.19
N ALA A 84 -2.87 2.73 12.97
CA ALA A 84 -2.05 2.59 11.77
C ALA A 84 -2.68 3.24 10.54
N LEU A 85 -1.81 3.77 9.66
CA LEU A 85 -2.14 4.23 8.32
C LEU A 85 -1.39 3.38 7.29
N VAL A 86 -2.13 2.72 6.39
CA VAL A 86 -1.56 1.97 5.26
C VAL A 86 -1.81 2.74 3.96
N ASN A 87 -0.77 3.39 3.46
CA ASN A 87 -0.77 4.09 2.18
C ASN A 87 -0.57 3.07 1.05
N ASN A 88 -1.68 2.47 0.60
CA ASN A 88 -1.69 1.46 -0.46
C ASN A 88 -2.27 1.97 -1.78
N ALA A 89 -3.10 3.00 -1.79
CA ALA A 89 -3.65 3.57 -3.02
C ALA A 89 -2.55 3.97 -4.00
N ALA A 90 -2.59 3.44 -5.20
CA ALA A 90 -1.64 3.74 -6.27
C ALA A 90 -2.19 3.33 -7.64
N ASN A 91 -1.58 3.89 -8.70
CA ASN A 91 -1.74 3.41 -10.06
C ASN A 91 -0.40 2.94 -10.63
N MET A 92 -0.47 2.03 -11.61
CA MET A 92 0.67 1.65 -12.43
C MET A 92 0.83 2.65 -13.58
N TYR A 93 1.98 3.29 -13.65
CA TYR A 93 2.32 4.25 -14.69
C TYR A 93 3.45 3.70 -15.54
N ARG A 94 3.17 3.46 -16.82
CA ARG A 94 4.14 2.94 -17.79
C ARG A 94 4.18 3.81 -19.02
N GLN A 95 5.39 4.27 -19.37
CA GLN A 95 5.66 5.05 -20.56
C GLN A 95 7.15 4.93 -20.91
N PRO A 96 7.50 4.77 -22.19
CA PRO A 96 8.89 4.87 -22.66
C PRO A 96 9.49 6.24 -22.32
N VAL A 97 10.80 6.27 -22.04
CA VAL A 97 11.48 7.48 -21.56
C VAL A 97 11.47 8.64 -22.57
N ASP A 98 11.44 8.32 -23.85
CA ASP A 98 11.39 9.28 -24.96
C ASP A 98 9.97 9.80 -25.28
N GLN A 99 8.95 9.30 -24.56
CA GLN A 99 7.55 9.69 -24.74
C GLN A 99 6.95 10.43 -23.54
N TYR A 100 7.76 10.80 -22.54
CA TYR A 100 7.25 11.45 -21.35
C TYR A 100 6.53 12.77 -21.66
N THR A 101 5.38 12.95 -21.00
CA THR A 101 4.75 14.24 -20.88
C THR A 101 4.78 14.70 -19.43
N GLU A 102 4.93 15.99 -19.19
CA GLU A 102 4.95 16.55 -17.84
C GLU A 102 3.64 16.24 -17.10
N ALA A 103 2.50 16.34 -17.79
CA ALA A 103 1.19 16.03 -17.21
C ALA A 103 1.10 14.58 -16.69
N PHE A 104 1.60 13.60 -17.47
CA PHE A 104 1.61 12.20 -17.07
C PHE A 104 2.50 11.94 -15.84
N LEU A 105 3.68 12.58 -15.80
CA LEU A 105 4.57 12.44 -14.66
C LEU A 105 4.00 13.12 -13.41
N ARG A 106 3.37 14.29 -13.54
CA ARG A 106 2.70 14.98 -12.44
C ARG A 106 1.57 14.12 -11.86
N ASP A 107 0.73 13.53 -12.70
CA ASP A 107 -0.34 12.64 -12.26
C ASP A 107 0.22 11.41 -11.50
N ALA A 108 1.33 10.82 -12.00
CA ALA A 108 1.98 9.71 -11.33
C ALA A 108 2.46 10.07 -9.91
N PHE A 109 3.10 11.23 -9.77
CA PHE A 109 3.57 11.70 -8.46
C PHE A 109 2.42 12.14 -7.56
N GLU A 110 1.42 12.84 -8.09
CA GLU A 110 0.23 13.25 -7.33
C GLU A 110 -0.46 12.03 -6.70
N THR A 111 -0.72 11.01 -7.52
CA THR A 111 -1.43 9.82 -7.07
C THR A 111 -0.59 8.96 -6.12
N ASN A 112 0.67 8.66 -6.47
CA ASN A 112 1.45 7.64 -5.77
C ASN A 112 2.32 8.18 -4.62
N VAL A 113 2.61 9.48 -4.60
CA VAL A 113 3.56 10.08 -3.65
C VAL A 113 2.90 11.20 -2.85
N ILE A 114 2.45 12.27 -3.52
CA ILE A 114 1.97 13.48 -2.84
C ILE A 114 0.75 13.14 -1.98
N SER A 115 -0.20 12.37 -2.51
CA SER A 115 -1.37 11.94 -1.77
C SER A 115 -1.01 11.21 -0.46
N ALA A 116 -0.05 10.28 -0.53
CA ALA A 116 0.42 9.51 0.62
C ALA A 116 1.15 10.40 1.64
N MET A 117 1.98 11.35 1.19
CA MET A 117 2.65 12.31 2.06
C MET A 117 1.63 13.18 2.80
N MET A 118 0.66 13.74 2.06
CA MET A 118 -0.35 14.64 2.65
C MET A 118 -1.27 13.92 3.64
N LEU A 119 -1.72 12.70 3.33
CA LEU A 119 -2.54 11.93 4.26
C LEU A 119 -1.72 11.51 5.49
N SER A 120 -0.46 11.11 5.31
CA SER A 120 0.43 10.79 6.43
C SER A 120 0.63 11.99 7.34
N SER A 121 0.88 13.18 6.78
CA SER A 121 1.03 14.43 7.55
C SER A 121 -0.22 14.73 8.39
N ALA A 122 -1.42 14.60 7.82
CA ALA A 122 -2.67 14.80 8.53
C ALA A 122 -2.92 13.75 9.63
N ALA A 123 -2.43 12.53 9.46
CA ALA A 123 -2.60 11.44 10.41
C ALA A 123 -1.67 11.53 11.64
N ILE A 124 -0.55 12.26 11.55
CA ILE A 124 0.49 12.32 12.59
C ILE A 124 -0.06 12.61 14.01
N PRO A 125 -0.92 13.63 14.25
CA PRO A 125 -1.41 13.91 15.60
C PRO A 125 -2.12 12.71 16.24
N HIS A 126 -2.92 11.99 15.46
CA HIS A 126 -3.69 10.83 15.93
C HIS A 126 -2.82 9.59 16.14
N LEU A 127 -1.81 9.40 15.30
CA LEU A 127 -0.84 8.30 15.45
C LEU A 127 0.08 8.51 16.65
N GLU A 128 0.39 9.74 17.00
CA GLU A 128 1.17 10.06 18.21
C GLU A 128 0.45 9.63 19.49
N GLU A 129 -0.85 9.87 19.59
CA GLU A 129 -1.67 9.47 20.74
C GLU A 129 -1.68 7.95 20.95
N THR A 130 -1.50 7.16 19.91
CA THR A 130 -1.55 5.69 19.95
C THR A 130 -0.19 5.01 19.85
N THR A 131 0.90 5.77 19.74
CA THR A 131 2.23 5.25 19.38
C THR A 131 2.19 4.39 18.12
N GLY A 132 1.52 4.94 17.09
CA GLY A 132 1.06 4.23 15.92
C GLY A 132 2.11 3.94 14.85
N ALA A 133 1.64 3.53 13.67
CA ALA A 133 2.52 3.20 12.56
C ALA A 133 2.00 3.75 11.22
N ILE A 134 2.92 4.14 10.34
CA ILE A 134 2.67 4.46 8.93
C ILE A 134 3.34 3.40 8.08
N VAL A 135 2.59 2.77 7.17
CA VAL A 135 3.14 1.80 6.22
C VAL A 135 2.87 2.26 4.80
N PHE A 136 3.92 2.36 4.00
CA PHE A 136 3.83 2.60 2.57
C PHE A 136 3.93 1.30 1.79
N ILE A 137 3.16 1.18 0.70
CA ILE A 137 3.33 0.10 -0.27
C ILE A 137 4.23 0.59 -1.40
N GLY A 138 5.49 0.19 -1.33
CA GLY A 138 6.51 0.39 -2.35
C GLY A 138 6.40 -0.60 -3.51
N SER A 139 7.55 -1.06 -4.02
CA SER A 139 7.61 -2.11 -5.06
C SER A 139 9.05 -2.57 -5.29
N THR A 140 9.25 -3.82 -5.67
CA THR A 140 10.53 -4.35 -6.18
C THR A 140 10.97 -3.75 -7.52
N HIS A 141 10.15 -2.92 -8.17
CA HIS A 141 10.58 -2.09 -9.31
C HIS A 141 11.72 -1.12 -8.94
N THR A 142 11.99 -0.91 -7.66
CA THR A 142 13.14 -0.13 -7.16
C THR A 142 14.41 -0.97 -7.03
N LYS A 143 14.29 -2.30 -7.04
CA LYS A 143 15.40 -3.26 -6.92
C LYS A 143 15.77 -3.92 -8.25
N ARG A 144 14.78 -4.10 -9.12
CA ARG A 144 14.95 -4.71 -10.44
C ARG A 144 14.35 -3.81 -11.53
N ALA A 145 15.11 -3.59 -12.60
CA ALA A 145 14.66 -2.74 -13.71
C ALA A 145 13.63 -3.47 -14.60
N PHE A 146 12.54 -2.76 -14.88
CA PHE A 146 11.52 -3.19 -15.84
C PHE A 146 11.33 -2.08 -16.88
N PRO A 147 11.75 -2.29 -18.14
CA PRO A 147 11.60 -1.28 -19.19
C PRO A 147 10.18 -0.71 -19.29
N GLY A 148 10.07 0.58 -19.49
CA GLY A 148 8.80 1.32 -19.56
C GLY A 148 8.14 1.61 -18.21
N ALA A 149 8.67 1.12 -17.10
CA ALA A 149 8.10 1.33 -15.77
C ALA A 149 8.76 2.46 -14.97
N SER A 150 9.62 3.28 -15.58
CA SER A 150 10.35 4.32 -14.87
C SER A 150 9.48 5.33 -14.14
N PRO A 151 8.32 5.82 -14.65
CA PRO A 151 7.47 6.72 -13.87
C PRO A 151 6.96 6.05 -12.58
N TYR A 152 6.52 4.79 -12.68
CA TYR A 152 6.09 4.02 -11.52
C TYR A 152 7.24 3.74 -10.54
N ALA A 153 8.36 3.20 -11.04
CA ALA A 153 9.51 2.86 -10.21
C ALA A 153 10.03 4.08 -9.43
N THR A 154 10.09 5.25 -10.08
CA THR A 154 10.53 6.50 -9.45
C THR A 154 9.58 6.92 -8.33
N THR A 155 8.25 6.81 -8.51
CA THR A 155 7.30 7.12 -7.43
C THR A 155 7.46 6.15 -6.25
N LYS A 156 7.75 4.87 -6.51
CA LYS A 156 7.96 3.87 -5.44
C LYS A 156 9.30 4.05 -4.73
N ALA A 157 10.35 4.47 -5.43
CA ALA A 157 11.63 4.84 -4.83
C ALA A 157 11.50 6.08 -3.92
N ALA A 158 10.66 7.05 -4.29
CA ALA A 158 10.37 8.21 -3.45
C ALA A 158 9.78 7.79 -2.09
N LEU A 159 8.89 6.77 -2.05
CA LEU A 159 8.32 6.26 -0.81
C LEU A 159 9.36 5.55 0.08
N GLU A 160 10.35 4.87 -0.50
CA GLU A 160 11.46 4.28 0.25
C GLU A 160 12.33 5.36 0.93
N GLY A 161 12.66 6.42 0.18
CA GLY A 161 13.41 7.56 0.73
C GLY A 161 12.62 8.26 1.84
N LEU A 162 11.33 8.54 1.58
CA LEU A 162 10.40 9.16 2.53
C LEU A 162 10.30 8.35 3.84
N THR A 163 10.22 7.02 3.73
CA THR A 163 10.13 6.12 4.90
C THR A 163 11.27 6.36 5.89
N LYS A 164 12.50 6.47 5.40
CA LYS A 164 13.69 6.68 6.25
C LYS A 164 13.67 8.02 6.94
N VAL A 165 13.34 9.08 6.19
CA VAL A 165 13.31 10.46 6.73
C VAL A 165 12.18 10.60 7.76
N MET A 166 10.96 10.18 7.42
CA MET A 166 9.82 10.23 8.36
C MET A 166 10.07 9.39 9.61
N ALA A 167 10.70 8.21 9.49
CA ALA A 167 11.04 7.40 10.65
C ALA A 167 12.01 8.12 11.61
N ALA A 168 12.99 8.85 11.08
CA ALA A 168 13.92 9.63 11.87
C ALA A 168 13.24 10.84 12.53
N GLU A 169 12.38 11.55 11.82
CA GLU A 169 11.66 12.73 12.31
C GLU A 169 10.61 12.36 13.38
N LEU A 170 9.91 11.23 13.20
CA LEU A 170 8.77 10.85 14.02
C LEU A 170 9.14 9.89 15.17
N GLY A 171 10.37 9.40 15.21
CA GLY A 171 10.81 8.43 16.21
C GLY A 171 10.68 8.92 17.66
N GLN A 172 10.99 10.18 17.94
CA GLN A 172 10.79 10.77 19.28
C GLN A 172 9.31 10.87 19.68
N ARG A 173 8.41 10.93 18.69
CA ARG A 173 6.96 10.90 18.88
C ARG A 173 6.42 9.45 18.94
N GLN A 174 7.30 8.47 18.98
CA GLN A 174 6.98 7.04 19.02
C GLN A 174 6.12 6.55 17.83
N ILE A 175 6.13 7.26 16.69
CA ILE A 175 5.47 6.85 15.47
C ILE A 175 6.48 6.09 14.62
N ARG A 176 6.15 4.87 14.25
CA ARG A 176 6.99 4.00 13.41
C ARG A 176 6.60 4.14 11.94
N VAL A 177 7.58 4.12 11.06
CA VAL A 177 7.34 4.23 9.62
C VAL A 177 8.06 3.09 8.91
N GLY A 178 7.35 2.38 8.04
CA GLY A 178 7.90 1.29 7.25
C GLY A 178 7.38 1.30 5.81
N CYS A 179 8.08 0.60 4.95
CA CYS A 179 7.71 0.39 3.56
C CYS A 179 7.73 -1.10 3.24
N ILE A 180 6.71 -1.62 2.60
CA ILE A 180 6.70 -2.97 2.02
C ILE A 180 7.06 -2.87 0.55
N LEU A 181 7.92 -3.76 0.07
CA LEU A 181 8.29 -3.87 -1.34
C LEU A 181 7.76 -5.20 -1.91
N PRO A 182 6.52 -5.22 -2.43
CA PRO A 182 5.98 -6.44 -3.02
C PRO A 182 6.69 -6.84 -4.31
N GLY A 183 6.84 -8.14 -4.52
CA GLY A 183 7.15 -8.73 -5.83
C GLY A 183 5.94 -8.71 -6.77
N ALA A 184 5.93 -9.62 -7.75
CA ALA A 184 4.74 -9.81 -8.57
C ALA A 184 3.63 -10.50 -7.74
N VAL A 185 2.49 -9.83 -7.67
CA VAL A 185 1.29 -10.29 -6.96
C VAL A 185 0.09 -10.18 -7.90
N SER A 186 -0.76 -11.19 -7.91
CA SER A 186 -1.99 -11.16 -8.71
C SER A 186 -2.96 -10.11 -8.16
N THR A 187 -3.04 -8.97 -8.84
CA THR A 187 -3.93 -7.85 -8.48
C THR A 187 -4.55 -7.19 -9.71
N GLU A 188 -5.61 -6.42 -9.52
CA GLU A 188 -6.21 -5.62 -10.59
C GLU A 188 -5.35 -4.43 -11.05
N LEU A 189 -4.17 -4.18 -10.47
CA LEU A 189 -3.39 -2.97 -10.72
C LEU A 189 -3.04 -2.77 -12.20
N ASN A 190 -2.53 -3.81 -12.85
CA ASN A 190 -2.17 -3.78 -14.28
C ASN A 190 -3.39 -3.73 -15.19
N LEU A 191 -4.49 -4.40 -14.81
CA LEU A 191 -5.77 -4.36 -15.54
C LEU A 191 -6.37 -2.97 -15.51
N ARG A 192 -6.38 -2.32 -14.35
CA ARG A 192 -6.88 -0.93 -14.19
C ARG A 192 -6.07 0.09 -14.97
N ALA A 193 -4.78 -0.14 -15.12
CA ALA A 193 -3.92 0.72 -15.93
C ALA A 193 -4.12 0.52 -17.44
N GLY A 194 -5.00 -0.40 -17.86
CA GLY A 194 -5.23 -0.71 -19.26
C GLY A 194 -4.04 -1.37 -19.97
N LEU A 195 -3.12 -1.96 -19.20
CA LEU A 195 -1.88 -2.51 -19.72
C LEU A 195 -2.05 -3.91 -20.31
N PHE A 196 -3.04 -4.66 -19.80
CA PHE A 196 -3.28 -6.06 -20.18
C PHE A 196 -4.77 -6.41 -20.06
N SER A 197 -5.26 -7.33 -20.91
CA SER A 197 -6.49 -8.08 -20.68
C SER A 197 -6.29 -9.09 -19.52
N ALA A 198 -7.39 -9.72 -19.07
CA ALA A 198 -7.32 -10.74 -18.03
C ALA A 198 -6.46 -11.96 -18.45
N GLU A 199 -6.59 -12.38 -19.73
CA GLU A 199 -5.82 -13.48 -20.30
C GLU A 199 -4.34 -13.14 -20.41
N GLU A 200 -4.02 -11.93 -20.91
CA GLU A 200 -2.64 -11.43 -20.99
C GLU A 200 -2.00 -11.27 -19.60
N ALA A 201 -2.77 -10.88 -18.59
CA ALA A 201 -2.30 -10.79 -17.22
C ALA A 201 -1.92 -12.18 -16.66
N SER A 202 -2.72 -13.22 -16.93
CA SER A 202 -2.41 -14.59 -16.52
C SER A 202 -1.12 -15.09 -17.16
N ALA A 203 -1.00 -14.98 -18.48
CA ALA A 203 0.21 -15.39 -19.22
C ALA A 203 1.46 -14.63 -18.74
N ARG A 204 1.30 -13.35 -18.36
CA ARG A 204 2.38 -12.55 -17.81
C ARG A 204 2.78 -13.02 -16.42
N TYR A 205 1.83 -13.38 -15.56
CA TYR A 205 2.16 -13.92 -14.24
C TYR A 205 2.97 -15.21 -14.35
N ASP A 206 2.61 -16.11 -15.27
CA ASP A 206 3.37 -17.31 -15.55
C ASP A 206 4.80 -16.97 -16.03
N SER A 207 4.94 -15.97 -16.91
CA SER A 207 6.25 -15.54 -17.43
C SER A 207 7.16 -14.90 -16.37
N VAL A 208 6.58 -14.26 -15.34
CA VAL A 208 7.37 -13.62 -14.27
C VAL A 208 7.54 -14.52 -13.04
N ALA A 209 6.81 -15.61 -12.94
CA ALA A 209 6.94 -16.58 -11.83
C ALA A 209 8.39 -17.08 -11.70
N GLY A 210 9.00 -17.48 -12.82
CA GLY A 210 10.38 -17.93 -12.88
C GLY A 210 11.43 -16.87 -12.55
N LEU A 211 11.07 -15.60 -12.44
CA LEU A 211 11.99 -14.54 -12.00
C LEU A 211 12.12 -14.46 -10.48
N HIS A 212 11.21 -15.09 -9.74
CA HIS A 212 11.25 -15.18 -8.28
C HIS A 212 12.13 -16.38 -7.87
N ALA A 213 12.97 -16.20 -6.86
CA ALA A 213 13.77 -17.30 -6.31
C ALA A 213 12.88 -18.45 -5.79
N LEU A 214 11.67 -18.14 -5.30
CA LEU A 214 10.69 -19.13 -4.88
C LEU A 214 9.88 -19.76 -6.04
N GLY A 215 10.14 -19.39 -7.29
CA GLY A 215 9.55 -20.00 -8.49
C GLY A 215 8.07 -19.71 -8.72
N ARG A 216 7.48 -18.76 -8.00
CA ARG A 216 6.07 -18.38 -8.13
C ARG A 216 5.85 -16.90 -7.84
N ILE A 217 4.73 -16.36 -8.31
CA ILE A 217 4.24 -15.06 -7.84
C ILE A 217 3.69 -15.17 -6.42
N GLY A 218 3.62 -14.04 -5.73
CA GLY A 218 3.01 -13.93 -4.41
C GLY A 218 1.50 -13.74 -4.44
N THR A 219 0.91 -13.75 -3.26
CA THR A 219 -0.49 -13.41 -3.01
C THR A 219 -0.59 -12.09 -2.24
N GLY A 220 -1.74 -11.41 -2.33
CA GLY A 220 -1.97 -10.21 -1.54
C GLY A 220 -1.97 -10.50 -0.03
N THR A 221 -2.38 -11.70 0.37
CA THR A 221 -2.32 -12.17 1.77
C THR A 221 -0.88 -12.22 2.30
N GLU A 222 0.07 -12.74 1.53
CA GLU A 222 1.49 -12.76 1.91
C GLU A 222 2.06 -11.33 2.08
N VAL A 223 1.62 -10.40 1.23
CA VAL A 223 1.99 -8.99 1.39
C VAL A 223 1.35 -8.39 2.65
N ALA A 224 0.07 -8.71 2.92
CA ALA A 224 -0.64 -8.25 4.12
C ALA A 224 0.02 -8.75 5.42
N GLU A 225 0.65 -9.94 5.41
CA GLU A 225 1.47 -10.44 6.53
C GLU A 225 2.68 -9.55 6.81
N GLY A 226 3.36 -9.09 5.76
CA GLY A 226 4.45 -8.13 5.90
C GLY A 226 3.97 -6.78 6.44
N VAL A 227 2.81 -6.29 5.98
CA VAL A 227 2.19 -5.05 6.50
C VAL A 227 1.82 -5.21 7.98
N GLU A 228 1.17 -6.33 8.35
CA GLU A 228 0.87 -6.66 9.75
C GLU A 228 2.14 -6.65 10.61
N TYR A 229 3.21 -7.28 10.14
CA TYR A 229 4.49 -7.27 10.86
C TYR A 229 4.96 -5.84 11.15
N LEU A 230 4.97 -4.95 10.18
CA LEU A 230 5.40 -3.56 10.37
C LEU A 230 4.47 -2.77 11.32
N ILE A 231 3.17 -3.06 11.33
CA ILE A 231 2.23 -2.43 12.25
C ILE A 231 2.48 -2.88 13.70
N ARG A 232 2.80 -4.16 13.91
CA ARG A 232 2.88 -4.80 15.24
C ARG A 232 4.27 -4.79 15.87
N ALA A 233 5.33 -4.69 15.05
CA ALA A 233 6.71 -4.79 15.51
C ALA A 233 7.18 -3.45 16.11
N GLU A 234 7.23 -3.37 17.43
CA GLU A 234 7.47 -2.11 18.17
C GLU A 234 8.90 -1.59 18.08
N TRP A 235 9.86 -2.43 17.70
CA TRP A 235 11.27 -2.05 17.56
C TRP A 235 11.72 -2.01 16.09
N VAL A 236 10.77 -1.81 15.15
CA VAL A 236 11.05 -1.75 13.71
C VAL A 236 10.53 -0.42 13.15
N THR A 237 11.45 0.42 12.67
CA THR A 237 11.14 1.67 11.97
C THR A 237 12.21 1.98 10.91
N GLY A 238 11.87 2.78 9.90
CA GLY A 238 12.78 3.19 8.82
C GLY A 238 13.16 2.07 7.83
N VAL A 239 12.49 0.92 7.88
CA VAL A 239 12.81 -0.27 7.07
C VAL A 239 11.99 -0.28 5.77
N ALA A 240 12.63 -0.70 4.68
CA ALA A 240 11.97 -1.18 3.47
C ALA A 240 12.09 -2.72 3.46
N LEU A 241 10.97 -3.40 3.69
CA LEU A 241 10.89 -4.85 3.80
C LEU A 241 10.45 -5.45 2.45
N GLU A 242 11.31 -6.26 1.85
CA GLU A 242 11.00 -6.99 0.63
C GLU A 242 10.11 -8.20 0.94
N VAL A 243 8.94 -8.25 0.31
CA VAL A 243 7.97 -9.37 0.35
C VAL A 243 7.73 -9.78 -1.10
N ASP A 244 8.71 -10.42 -1.68
CA ASP A 244 8.86 -10.48 -3.13
C ASP A 244 9.23 -11.86 -3.69
N GLY A 245 9.29 -12.88 -2.85
CA GLY A 245 9.73 -14.22 -3.27
C GLY A 245 11.14 -14.25 -3.86
N GLY A 246 11.94 -13.20 -3.61
CA GLY A 246 13.33 -13.09 -4.06
C GLY A 246 13.50 -12.58 -5.49
N ILE A 247 12.50 -11.95 -6.11
CA ILE A 247 12.65 -11.36 -7.45
C ILE A 247 13.67 -10.22 -7.46
N GLY A 248 13.81 -9.48 -6.36
CA GLY A 248 14.79 -8.41 -6.17
C GLY A 248 16.23 -8.89 -6.22
N LEU A 249 16.49 -10.15 -5.90
CA LEU A 249 17.83 -10.76 -5.93
C LEU A 249 18.41 -10.88 -7.36
N GLY A 250 17.59 -10.78 -8.40
CA GLY A 250 18.04 -10.91 -9.79
C GLY A 250 18.51 -12.32 -10.17
N VAL A 251 18.04 -13.36 -9.49
CA VAL A 251 18.43 -14.75 -9.75
C VAL A 251 18.04 -15.15 -11.17
N SER A 252 18.98 -15.78 -11.89
CA SER A 252 18.72 -16.48 -13.15
C SER A 252 18.69 -17.98 -12.84
N HIS A 253 17.60 -18.64 -13.15
CA HIS A 253 17.54 -20.10 -13.11
C HIS A 253 18.19 -20.62 -14.40
N PHE A 254 19.22 -21.43 -14.27
CA PHE A 254 19.92 -22.11 -15.36
C PHE A 254 19.23 -23.43 -15.68
#